data_ab27124ebcdccf59de75b6c439211eea
#
_entry.id   ab27124ebcdccf59de75b6c439211eea
#
_cell.length_a   1.000
_cell.length_b   1.000
_cell.length_c   1.000
_cell.angle_alpha   90.00
_cell.angle_beta   90.00
_cell.angle_gamma   90.00
#
_symmetry.space_group_name_H-M   'P 1'
#
loop_
_entity.id
_entity.type
_entity.pdbx_description
1 polymer ?
#
loop_
_entity_poly.entity_id
_entity_poly.type
_entity_poly.pdbx_seq_one_letter_code
_entity_poly.pdbx_strand_id
1 'polypeptide(L)'
;FKPVGVNVAGLPTISGQPATDLAVIKPEDVKHMELGIKTTPFENFTLNLTVYKTDISDYQTNVQSPELGVNRGYIANAEQVSVQGFEVDANIRVNEHLSFYGSGAYTDGKYDKFTNAPLPLEETGTTVEGVQVAFKDISGGDLPGISKWTQSVGGEFVAPVTFLKQAGNFFVAFDTYYRSDFSSSPSPSAFLNIDGYALLNARAGFRVSKGTSISIWGRNLLDKDYYEQLLPAGGNAGHY
;
A
#
# COMPACT_ATOMS: atom_id res chain seq x y z
N PHE A 1 5.73 15.93 10.43
CA PHE A 1 6.07 15.91 11.85
C PHE A 1 5.00 15.12 12.63
N LYS A 2 5.42 14.08 13.34
CA LYS A 2 4.63 13.41 14.37
C LYS A 2 5.24 13.71 15.74
N PRO A 3 4.43 14.04 16.77
CA PRO A 3 4.96 14.44 18.07
C PRO A 3 5.58 13.25 18.83
N VAL A 4 6.30 13.58 19.90
CA VAL A 4 6.73 12.64 20.93
C VAL A 4 5.51 11.94 21.55
N GLY A 5 5.67 10.67 21.89
CA GLY A 5 4.64 9.87 22.54
C GLY A 5 5.22 8.95 23.61
N VAL A 6 4.34 8.17 24.23
CA VAL A 6 4.72 7.12 25.18
C VAL A 6 3.97 5.82 24.89
N ASN A 7 4.63 4.70 25.04
CA ASN A 7 4.04 3.37 24.93
C ASN A 7 3.23 3.05 26.20
N VAL A 8 1.94 3.39 26.20
CA VAL A 8 1.03 3.16 27.32
C VAL A 8 0.47 1.73 27.38
N ALA A 9 0.49 0.99 26.28
CA ALA A 9 -0.03 -0.39 26.21
C ALA A 9 0.90 -1.43 26.86
N GLY A 10 1.99 -0.98 27.42
CA GLY A 10 3.01 -1.81 28.06
C GLY A 10 4.24 -2.00 27.18
N LEU A 11 5.38 -2.09 27.83
CA LEU A 11 6.66 -2.32 27.21
C LEU A 11 6.89 -3.83 27.00
N PRO A 12 7.61 -4.24 25.96
CA PRO A 12 8.05 -5.62 25.85
C PRO A 12 8.98 -5.97 27.03
N THR A 13 8.97 -7.23 27.43
CA THR A 13 9.87 -7.78 28.42
C THR A 13 11.02 -8.47 27.73
N ILE A 14 12.24 -8.08 28.02
CA ILE A 14 13.46 -8.66 27.47
C ILE A 14 14.26 -9.26 28.62
N SER A 15 14.55 -10.55 28.54
CA SER A 15 15.27 -11.28 29.63
C SER A 15 14.63 -11.06 31.01
N GLY A 16 13.29 -11.02 31.05
CA GLY A 16 12.53 -10.86 32.31
C GLY A 16 12.45 -9.43 32.85
N GLN A 17 12.95 -8.43 32.11
CA GLN A 17 12.89 -7.02 32.52
C GLN A 17 12.14 -6.18 31.49
N PRO A 18 11.29 -5.23 31.91
CA PRO A 18 10.66 -4.29 30.99
C PRO A 18 11.70 -3.45 30.23
N ALA A 19 11.54 -3.33 28.91
CA ALA A 19 12.42 -2.51 28.05
C ALA A 19 12.07 -1.02 28.22
N THR A 20 12.52 -0.40 29.29
CA THR A 20 12.16 0.99 29.65
C THR A 20 12.68 2.04 28.69
N ASP A 21 13.72 1.75 27.93
CA ASP A 21 14.26 2.58 26.83
C ASP A 21 13.30 2.71 25.65
N LEU A 22 12.35 1.78 25.49
CA LEU A 22 11.28 1.83 24.50
C LEU A 22 10.02 2.57 25.00
N ALA A 23 10.03 3.10 26.22
CA ALA A 23 8.86 3.79 26.79
C ALA A 23 8.55 5.10 26.06
N VAL A 24 9.57 5.84 25.68
CA VAL A 24 9.44 7.14 25.02
C VAL A 24 9.56 6.96 23.50
N ILE A 25 8.53 7.40 22.78
CA ILE A 25 8.50 7.42 21.32
C ILE A 25 9.03 8.77 20.88
N LYS A 26 10.14 8.78 20.13
CA LYS A 26 10.72 10.00 19.61
C LYS A 26 9.84 10.63 18.53
N PRO A 27 9.85 11.96 18.36
CA PRO A 27 9.11 12.63 17.29
C PRO A 27 9.73 12.31 15.92
N GLU A 28 8.88 12.18 14.90
CA GLU A 28 9.36 12.09 13.52
C GLU A 28 9.77 13.47 12.98
N ASP A 29 10.85 13.52 12.23
CA ASP A 29 11.21 14.64 11.38
C ASP A 29 11.16 14.23 9.89
N VAL A 30 10.36 14.96 9.09
CA VAL A 30 10.07 14.62 7.70
C VAL A 30 10.62 15.70 6.78
N LYS A 31 11.44 15.29 5.81
CA LYS A 31 11.91 16.12 4.70
C LYS A 31 11.33 15.57 3.41
N HIS A 32 10.57 16.39 2.70
CA HIS A 32 9.92 16.03 1.46
C HIS A 32 10.31 16.98 0.34
N MET A 33 10.59 16.41 -0.82
CA MET A 33 10.85 17.14 -2.07
C MET A 33 10.01 16.51 -3.18
N GLU A 34 9.41 17.38 -4.00
CA GLU A 34 8.58 16.98 -5.12
C GLU A 34 8.81 17.89 -6.31
N LEU A 35 8.81 17.32 -7.50
CA LEU A 35 8.80 18.03 -8.77
C LEU A 35 7.74 17.43 -9.68
N GLY A 36 6.81 18.25 -10.18
CA GLY A 36 5.73 17.81 -11.03
C GLY A 36 5.60 18.62 -12.31
N ILE A 37 5.11 17.97 -13.34
CA ILE A 37 4.72 18.57 -14.62
C ILE A 37 3.26 18.23 -14.87
N LYS A 38 2.45 19.25 -15.18
CA LYS A 38 1.07 19.10 -15.63
C LYS A 38 0.95 19.72 -17.01
N THR A 39 0.52 18.94 -17.99
CA THR A 39 0.52 19.39 -19.37
C THR A 39 -0.67 18.85 -20.16
N THR A 40 -1.06 19.58 -21.19
CA THR A 40 -2.04 19.19 -22.19
C THR A 40 -1.37 19.29 -23.56
N PRO A 41 -0.52 18.29 -23.93
CA PRO A 41 0.27 18.36 -25.16
C PRO A 41 -0.59 18.42 -26.43
N PHE A 42 -1.82 17.89 -26.34
CA PHE A 42 -2.84 17.94 -27.39
C PHE A 42 -4.20 18.28 -26.76
N GLU A 43 -5.13 18.84 -27.51
CA GLU A 43 -6.46 19.24 -27.02
C GLU A 43 -7.25 18.10 -26.35
N ASN A 44 -6.98 16.88 -26.75
CA ASN A 44 -7.66 15.67 -26.27
C ASN A 44 -6.81 14.80 -25.33
N PHE A 45 -5.63 15.27 -24.88
CA PHE A 45 -4.72 14.50 -24.05
C PHE A 45 -4.17 15.35 -22.90
N THR A 46 -4.35 14.90 -21.67
CA THR A 46 -3.71 15.46 -20.47
C THR A 46 -2.74 14.46 -19.88
N LEU A 47 -1.60 14.96 -19.42
CA LEU A 47 -0.55 14.17 -18.78
C LEU A 47 -0.04 14.94 -17.55
N ASN A 48 -0.02 14.27 -16.40
CA ASN A 48 0.63 14.71 -15.19
C ASN A 48 1.74 13.72 -14.84
N LEU A 49 2.89 14.23 -14.47
CA LEU A 49 4.03 13.45 -14.00
C LEU A 49 4.58 14.11 -12.75
N THR A 50 4.80 13.33 -11.71
CA THR A 50 5.40 13.76 -10.45
C THR A 50 6.52 12.82 -10.07
N VAL A 51 7.64 13.36 -9.61
CA VAL A 51 8.72 12.63 -8.95
C VAL A 51 8.91 13.17 -7.55
N TYR A 52 9.15 12.30 -6.58
CA TYR A 52 9.25 12.70 -5.19
C TYR A 52 10.29 11.90 -4.41
N LYS A 53 10.75 12.51 -3.33
CA LYS A 53 11.55 11.85 -2.30
C LYS A 53 11.17 12.38 -0.92
N THR A 54 11.00 11.47 0.01
CA THR A 54 10.72 11.74 1.43
C THR A 54 11.75 11.02 2.28
N ASP A 55 12.46 11.74 3.12
CA ASP A 55 13.34 11.19 4.15
C ASP A 55 12.69 11.43 5.52
N ILE A 56 12.61 10.39 6.35
CA ILE A 56 11.97 10.43 7.67
C ILE A 56 12.97 9.95 8.72
N SER A 57 13.28 10.80 9.69
CA SER A 57 14.09 10.41 10.84
C SER A 57 13.19 10.02 12.02
N ASP A 58 13.62 9.03 12.79
CA ASP A 58 12.90 8.47 13.94
C ASP A 58 11.46 8.03 13.58
N TYR A 59 11.29 7.37 12.42
CA TYR A 59 10.00 6.91 11.89
C TYR A 59 9.26 6.03 12.91
N GLN A 60 8.02 6.41 13.25
CA GLN A 60 7.18 5.70 14.21
C GLN A 60 6.40 4.59 13.52
N THR A 61 6.70 3.35 13.84
CA THR A 61 6.05 2.17 13.28
C THR A 61 5.48 1.26 14.37
N ASN A 62 4.30 0.67 14.11
CA ASN A 62 3.74 -0.34 14.99
C ASN A 62 4.46 -1.67 14.75
N VAL A 63 4.96 -2.25 15.80
CA VAL A 63 5.67 -3.53 15.77
C VAL A 63 5.09 -4.48 16.81
N GLN A 64 5.29 -5.79 16.61
CA GLN A 64 4.91 -6.81 17.59
C GLN A 64 5.97 -6.96 18.66
N SER A 65 5.52 -7.28 19.90
CA SER A 65 6.43 -7.63 20.98
C SER A 65 7.24 -8.89 20.61
N PRO A 66 8.57 -8.90 20.82
CA PRO A 66 9.40 -10.07 20.58
C PRO A 66 9.24 -11.18 21.64
N GLU A 67 8.31 -11.05 22.55
CA GLU A 67 8.05 -12.02 23.60
C GLU A 67 7.32 -13.26 23.06
N LEU A 68 7.84 -14.45 23.35
CA LEU A 68 7.23 -15.70 22.95
C LEU A 68 5.80 -15.84 23.53
N GLY A 69 4.83 -16.12 22.67
CA GLY A 69 3.42 -16.31 23.09
C GLY A 69 2.68 -15.02 23.44
N VAL A 70 3.29 -13.86 23.28
CA VAL A 70 2.67 -12.55 23.54
C VAL A 70 2.31 -11.86 22.23
N ASN A 71 1.01 -11.67 21.99
CA ASN A 71 0.52 -10.86 20.89
C ASN A 71 0.17 -9.45 21.38
N ARG A 72 1.17 -8.61 21.49
CA ARG A 72 1.04 -7.22 21.90
C ARG A 72 1.89 -6.31 21.02
N GLY A 73 1.26 -5.27 20.45
CA GLY A 73 1.96 -4.26 19.68
C GLY A 73 2.47 -3.12 20.54
N TYR A 74 3.55 -2.49 20.09
CA TYR A 74 4.02 -1.21 20.61
C TYR A 74 4.57 -0.36 19.45
N ILE A 75 4.82 0.92 19.70
CA ILE A 75 5.42 1.80 18.69
C ILE A 75 6.93 1.83 18.89
N ALA A 76 7.66 1.45 17.85
CA ALA A 76 9.12 1.61 17.78
C ALA A 76 9.47 2.79 16.86
N ASN A 77 10.68 3.33 17.05
CA ASN A 77 11.26 4.28 16.10
C ASN A 77 12.30 3.56 15.24
N ALA A 78 12.07 3.48 13.93
CA ALA A 78 13.13 3.21 12.97
C ALA A 78 13.98 4.46 12.82
N GLU A 79 15.30 4.35 12.89
CA GLU A 79 16.20 5.51 12.93
C GLU A 79 16.11 6.35 11.65
N GLN A 80 15.96 5.70 10.49
CA GLN A 80 15.85 6.39 9.21
C GLN A 80 15.06 5.58 8.20
N VAL A 81 14.16 6.24 7.51
CA VAL A 81 13.30 5.69 6.45
C VAL A 81 13.34 6.63 5.26
N SER A 82 13.36 6.09 4.06
CA SER A 82 13.16 6.83 2.83
C SER A 82 12.01 6.26 1.99
N VAL A 83 11.29 7.15 1.33
CA VAL A 83 10.27 6.80 0.33
C VAL A 83 10.50 7.68 -0.89
N GLN A 84 10.72 7.06 -2.04
CA GLN A 84 10.94 7.78 -3.29
C GLN A 84 10.19 7.12 -4.43
N GLY A 85 9.85 7.90 -5.46
CA GLY A 85 9.13 7.33 -6.56
C GLY A 85 8.73 8.34 -7.61
N PHE A 86 7.88 7.86 -8.51
CA PHE A 86 7.20 8.70 -9.48
C PHE A 86 5.75 8.28 -9.65
N GLU A 87 4.93 9.23 -10.05
CA GLU A 87 3.52 9.05 -10.36
C GLU A 87 3.21 9.62 -11.74
N VAL A 88 2.35 8.94 -12.46
CA VAL A 88 1.86 9.38 -13.77
C VAL A 88 0.35 9.23 -13.83
N ASP A 89 -0.33 10.29 -14.31
CA ASP A 89 -1.75 10.27 -14.64
C ASP A 89 -1.94 10.74 -16.08
N ALA A 90 -2.75 10.02 -16.84
CA ALA A 90 -3.04 10.35 -18.21
C ALA A 90 -4.52 10.18 -18.53
N ASN A 91 -5.08 11.10 -19.33
CA ASN A 91 -6.41 11.01 -19.86
C ASN A 91 -6.36 11.33 -21.36
N ILE A 92 -6.98 10.50 -22.17
CA ILE A 92 -7.05 10.70 -23.62
C ILE A 92 -8.48 10.48 -24.14
N ARG A 93 -8.98 11.43 -24.89
CA ARG A 93 -10.17 11.25 -25.72
C ARG A 93 -9.70 10.95 -27.16
N VAL A 94 -9.77 9.68 -27.55
CA VAL A 94 -9.32 9.26 -28.90
C VAL A 94 -10.23 9.86 -29.98
N ASN A 95 -11.55 9.86 -29.72
CA ASN A 95 -12.57 10.49 -30.57
C ASN A 95 -13.84 10.76 -29.75
N GLU A 96 -14.95 11.11 -30.41
CA GLU A 96 -16.23 11.38 -29.73
C GLU A 96 -16.85 10.15 -29.04
N HIS A 97 -16.38 8.95 -29.37
CA HIS A 97 -16.91 7.69 -28.88
C HIS A 97 -15.99 6.99 -27.88
N LEU A 98 -14.69 7.25 -27.91
CA LEU A 98 -13.70 6.45 -27.20
C LEU A 98 -12.79 7.32 -26.35
N SER A 99 -12.70 7.02 -25.07
CA SER A 99 -11.80 7.64 -24.13
C SER A 99 -11.10 6.61 -23.24
N PHE A 100 -9.87 6.93 -22.82
CA PHE A 100 -9.10 6.17 -21.84
C PHE A 100 -8.56 7.09 -20.76
N TYR A 101 -8.35 6.51 -19.59
CA TYR A 101 -7.62 7.12 -18.49
C TYR A 101 -6.72 6.09 -17.85
N GLY A 102 -5.66 6.55 -17.25
CA GLY A 102 -4.76 5.67 -16.51
C GLY A 102 -3.94 6.44 -15.51
N SER A 103 -3.61 5.77 -14.42
CA SER A 103 -2.63 6.21 -13.45
C SER A 103 -1.67 5.08 -13.14
N GLY A 104 -0.45 5.44 -12.80
CA GLY A 104 0.56 4.48 -12.37
C GLY A 104 1.53 5.14 -11.41
N ALA A 105 2.00 4.38 -10.45
CA ALA A 105 3.02 4.82 -9.51
C ALA A 105 4.10 3.73 -9.35
N TYR A 106 5.32 4.19 -9.25
CA TYR A 106 6.43 3.43 -8.70
C TYR A 106 6.84 4.06 -7.39
N THR A 107 6.86 3.25 -6.32
CA THR A 107 7.22 3.68 -4.98
C THR A 107 8.27 2.72 -4.39
N ASP A 108 9.43 3.23 -4.05
CA ASP A 108 10.49 2.50 -3.34
C ASP A 108 10.57 3.05 -1.91
N GLY A 109 10.04 2.30 -0.95
CA GLY A 109 10.05 2.65 0.47
C GLY A 109 10.94 1.69 1.25
N LYS A 110 11.91 2.23 2.00
CA LYS A 110 12.92 1.43 2.71
C LYS A 110 13.19 1.91 4.12
N TYR A 111 13.53 0.95 4.97
CA TYR A 111 14.26 1.24 6.19
C TYR A 111 15.73 1.48 5.84
N ASP A 112 16.15 2.73 5.67
CA ASP A 112 17.58 3.03 5.46
C ASP A 112 18.39 2.59 6.67
N LYS A 113 17.82 2.75 7.86
CA LYS A 113 18.39 2.26 9.12
C LYS A 113 17.29 1.87 10.11
N PHE A 114 17.29 0.60 10.51
CA PHE A 114 16.47 0.08 11.60
C PHE A 114 17.19 -1.07 12.28
N THR A 115 18.08 -0.72 13.22
CA THR A 115 19.01 -1.67 13.86
C THR A 115 18.39 -2.50 14.98
N ASN A 116 17.27 -2.03 15.54
CA ASN A 116 16.58 -2.67 16.67
C ASN A 116 15.11 -3.00 16.32
N ALA A 117 14.86 -3.55 15.13
CA ALA A 117 13.57 -4.06 14.79
C ALA A 117 13.28 -5.35 15.59
N PRO A 118 12.07 -5.52 16.16
CA PRO A 118 11.72 -6.78 16.80
C PRO A 118 11.72 -7.93 15.79
N LEU A 119 12.04 -9.12 16.27
CA LEU A 119 11.95 -10.33 15.45
C LEU A 119 10.48 -10.55 15.01
N PRO A 120 10.26 -11.07 13.79
CA PRO A 120 8.94 -11.57 13.42
C PRO A 120 8.55 -12.77 14.29
N LEU A 121 7.25 -13.08 14.37
CA LEU A 121 6.76 -14.10 15.31
C LEU A 121 7.41 -15.48 15.12
N GLU A 122 7.69 -15.86 13.89
CA GLU A 122 8.34 -17.14 13.57
C GLU A 122 9.79 -17.26 14.06
N GLU A 123 10.44 -16.14 14.35
CA GLU A 123 11.81 -16.07 14.85
C GLU A 123 11.83 -15.82 16.37
N THR A 124 10.68 -15.60 17.03
CA THR A 124 10.65 -15.37 18.49
C THR A 124 11.14 -16.60 19.25
N GLY A 125 11.89 -16.38 20.34
CA GLY A 125 12.52 -17.44 21.11
C GLY A 125 13.87 -17.89 20.57
N THR A 126 14.37 -17.31 19.48
CA THR A 126 15.73 -17.56 18.98
C THR A 126 16.76 -17.20 20.05
N THR A 127 17.76 -18.07 20.24
CA THR A 127 18.89 -17.84 21.14
C THR A 127 20.19 -17.89 20.38
N VAL A 128 21.08 -16.94 20.70
CA VAL A 128 22.48 -16.95 20.21
C VAL A 128 23.40 -17.05 21.44
N GLU A 129 24.25 -18.05 21.46
CA GLU A 129 25.15 -18.35 22.61
C GLU A 129 24.40 -18.45 23.95
N GLY A 130 23.15 -18.97 23.94
CA GLY A 130 22.30 -19.11 25.13
C GLY A 130 21.58 -17.84 25.59
N VAL A 131 21.77 -16.72 24.88
CA VAL A 131 21.03 -15.46 25.16
C VAL A 131 19.88 -15.32 24.18
N GLN A 132 18.71 -15.02 24.70
CA GLN A 132 17.54 -14.77 23.85
C GLN A 132 17.74 -13.48 23.03
N VAL A 133 17.60 -13.61 21.70
CA VAL A 133 17.59 -12.46 20.78
C VAL A 133 16.15 -11.94 20.68
N ALA A 134 15.96 -10.64 20.85
CA ALA A 134 14.67 -9.99 20.73
C ALA A 134 14.57 -9.07 19.51
N PHE A 135 15.70 -8.61 19.01
CA PHE A 135 15.80 -7.63 17.94
C PHE A 135 16.80 -8.06 16.89
N LYS A 136 16.61 -7.54 15.66
CA LYS A 136 17.57 -7.70 14.56
C LYS A 136 17.69 -6.40 13.76
N ASP A 137 18.79 -6.28 13.03
CA ASP A 137 18.99 -5.21 12.06
C ASP A 137 18.28 -5.56 10.74
N ILE A 138 17.32 -4.73 10.34
CA ILE A 138 16.59 -4.86 9.07
C ILE A 138 16.85 -3.67 8.13
N SER A 139 17.95 -2.96 8.34
CA SER A 139 18.38 -1.86 7.47
C SER A 139 18.49 -2.33 6.02
N GLY A 140 18.00 -1.51 5.08
CA GLY A 140 17.88 -1.85 3.67
C GLY A 140 16.61 -2.64 3.29
N GLY A 141 15.82 -3.10 4.25
CA GLY A 141 14.56 -3.81 4.02
C GLY A 141 13.43 -2.88 3.52
N ASP A 142 12.48 -3.47 2.79
CA ASP A 142 11.33 -2.73 2.27
C ASP A 142 10.34 -2.35 3.40
N LEU A 143 9.69 -1.19 3.26
CA LEU A 143 8.62 -0.77 4.18
C LEU A 143 7.35 -1.59 3.96
N PRO A 144 6.65 -1.97 5.05
CA PRO A 144 5.40 -2.71 4.94
C PRO A 144 4.28 -1.89 4.29
N GLY A 145 3.39 -2.60 3.59
CA GLY A 145 2.22 -2.01 2.94
C GLY A 145 2.51 -1.29 1.62
N ILE A 146 3.78 -1.14 1.24
CA ILE A 146 4.19 -0.46 0.01
C ILE A 146 4.44 -1.49 -1.10
N SER A 147 3.59 -1.46 -2.12
CA SER A 147 3.86 -2.16 -3.38
C SER A 147 4.71 -1.27 -4.28
N LYS A 148 5.76 -1.82 -4.89
CA LYS A 148 6.65 -1.05 -5.78
C LYS A 148 5.91 -0.52 -7.00
N TRP A 149 4.91 -1.26 -7.49
CA TRP A 149 4.12 -0.84 -8.64
C TRP A 149 2.63 -0.88 -8.31
N THR A 150 1.95 0.21 -8.59
CA THR A 150 0.49 0.28 -8.61
C THR A 150 0.03 0.93 -9.90
N GLN A 151 -1.02 0.40 -10.51
CA GLN A 151 -1.55 0.90 -11.78
C GLN A 151 -3.07 0.80 -11.79
N SER A 152 -3.70 1.77 -12.42
CA SER A 152 -5.12 1.75 -12.75
C SER A 152 -5.30 2.23 -14.18
N VAL A 153 -5.99 1.45 -15.00
CA VAL A 153 -6.30 1.81 -16.39
C VAL A 153 -7.76 1.55 -16.65
N GLY A 154 -8.44 2.49 -17.27
CA GLY A 154 -9.82 2.33 -17.67
C GLY A 154 -10.13 2.99 -18.99
N GLY A 155 -11.28 2.62 -19.55
CA GLY A 155 -11.75 3.18 -20.79
C GLY A 155 -13.27 3.10 -20.90
N GLU A 156 -13.82 3.99 -21.70
CA GLU A 156 -15.23 4.01 -22.02
C GLU A 156 -15.43 4.20 -23.52
N PHE A 157 -16.29 3.35 -24.10
CA PHE A 157 -16.84 3.51 -25.42
C PHE A 157 -18.30 3.93 -25.30
N VAL A 158 -18.69 4.96 -26.02
CA VAL A 158 -20.05 5.51 -26.05
C VAL A 158 -20.51 5.66 -27.48
N ALA A 159 -21.69 5.13 -27.82
CA ALA A 159 -22.27 5.29 -29.14
C ALA A 159 -23.73 5.76 -29.06
N PRO A 160 -24.12 6.77 -29.85
CA PRO A 160 -25.51 7.17 -29.93
C PRO A 160 -26.34 6.06 -30.60
N VAL A 161 -27.43 5.67 -29.97
CA VAL A 161 -28.30 4.61 -30.49
C VAL A 161 -29.76 4.88 -30.07
N THR A 162 -30.69 4.40 -30.88
CA THR A 162 -32.10 4.40 -30.49
C THR A 162 -32.47 2.98 -30.03
N PHE A 163 -32.85 2.84 -28.78
CA PHE A 163 -33.27 1.58 -28.19
C PHE A 163 -34.70 1.71 -27.63
N LEU A 164 -35.59 0.80 -27.95
CA LEU A 164 -37.00 0.82 -27.55
C LEU A 164 -37.71 2.19 -27.85
N LYS A 165 -37.44 2.76 -29.01
CA LYS A 165 -37.91 4.07 -29.45
C LYS A 165 -37.44 5.26 -28.59
N GLN A 166 -36.44 5.07 -27.75
CA GLN A 166 -35.79 6.13 -26.98
C GLN A 166 -34.39 6.40 -27.55
N ALA A 167 -34.14 7.67 -27.88
CA ALA A 167 -32.81 8.11 -28.26
C ALA A 167 -31.92 8.17 -26.99
N GLY A 168 -30.69 7.73 -27.11
CA GLY A 168 -29.73 7.72 -26.00
C GLY A 168 -28.37 7.23 -26.43
N ASN A 169 -27.55 6.83 -25.48
CA ASN A 169 -26.21 6.34 -25.69
C ASN A 169 -26.06 4.94 -25.10
N PHE A 170 -25.62 4.00 -25.92
CA PHE A 170 -25.05 2.75 -25.43
C PHE A 170 -23.62 3.01 -24.97
N PHE A 171 -23.22 2.40 -23.86
CA PHE A 171 -21.86 2.51 -23.37
C PHE A 171 -21.33 1.16 -22.89
N VAL A 172 -20.02 0.98 -23.07
CA VAL A 172 -19.22 -0.08 -22.44
C VAL A 172 -18.02 0.57 -21.80
N ALA A 173 -17.77 0.24 -20.53
CA ALA A 173 -16.61 0.73 -19.81
C ALA A 173 -15.94 -0.42 -19.06
N PHE A 174 -14.63 -0.30 -18.89
CA PHE A 174 -13.84 -1.19 -18.06
C PHE A 174 -12.89 -0.36 -17.19
N ASP A 175 -12.47 -0.94 -16.09
CA ASP A 175 -11.36 -0.48 -15.27
C ASP A 175 -10.55 -1.66 -14.76
N THR A 176 -9.25 -1.48 -14.71
CA THR A 176 -8.31 -2.44 -14.15
C THR A 176 -7.56 -1.81 -13.00
N TYR A 177 -7.19 -2.62 -12.04
CA TYR A 177 -6.28 -2.25 -10.96
C TYR A 177 -5.20 -3.32 -10.85
N TYR A 178 -3.96 -2.91 -10.70
CA TYR A 178 -2.82 -3.77 -10.45
C TYR A 178 -1.98 -3.20 -9.32
N ARG A 179 -1.49 -4.09 -8.46
CA ARG A 179 -0.40 -3.82 -7.53
C ARG A 179 0.58 -4.98 -7.48
N SER A 180 1.86 -4.67 -7.32
CA SER A 180 2.88 -5.69 -7.10
C SER A 180 2.80 -6.25 -5.69
N ASP A 181 3.56 -7.31 -5.43
CA ASP A 181 3.75 -7.91 -4.11
C ASP A 181 4.26 -6.89 -3.07
N PHE A 182 3.96 -7.17 -1.82
CA PHE A 182 4.38 -6.35 -0.68
C PHE A 182 4.32 -7.14 0.63
N SER A 183 5.09 -6.73 1.62
CA SER A 183 4.98 -7.27 2.98
C SER A 183 3.92 -6.50 3.78
N SER A 184 3.11 -7.19 4.57
CA SER A 184 2.19 -6.58 5.54
C SER A 184 2.76 -6.49 6.96
N SER A 185 4.02 -6.90 7.15
CA SER A 185 4.69 -6.90 8.46
C SER A 185 5.78 -5.82 8.55
N PRO A 186 5.85 -5.05 9.64
CA PRO A 186 6.94 -4.10 9.88
C PRO A 186 8.30 -4.78 10.09
N SER A 187 8.32 -6.04 10.51
CA SER A 187 9.51 -6.89 10.53
C SER A 187 9.42 -7.93 9.43
N PRO A 188 10.49 -8.22 8.67
CA PRO A 188 10.48 -9.21 7.61
C PRO A 188 10.00 -10.56 8.12
N SER A 189 8.87 -11.03 7.60
CA SER A 189 8.27 -12.33 7.91
C SER A 189 8.09 -13.12 6.63
N ALA A 190 8.44 -14.41 6.64
CA ALA A 190 8.23 -15.30 5.50
C ALA A 190 6.74 -15.54 5.19
N PHE A 191 5.86 -15.31 6.16
CA PHE A 191 4.44 -15.64 6.09
C PHE A 191 3.52 -14.44 5.86
N LEU A 192 4.03 -13.21 5.97
CA LEU A 192 3.23 -11.99 5.88
C LEU A 192 3.47 -11.22 4.58
N ASN A 193 3.97 -11.91 3.56
CA ASN A 193 4.09 -11.38 2.20
C ASN A 193 2.80 -11.64 1.43
N ILE A 194 2.35 -10.64 0.72
CA ILE A 194 1.14 -10.68 -0.11
C ILE A 194 1.58 -10.60 -1.57
N ASP A 195 1.16 -11.61 -2.35
CA ASP A 195 1.43 -11.65 -3.79
C ASP A 195 0.74 -10.51 -4.52
N GLY A 196 1.37 -10.04 -5.58
CA GLY A 196 0.77 -9.06 -6.48
C GLY A 196 -0.48 -9.59 -7.16
N TYR A 197 -1.42 -8.70 -7.45
CA TYR A 197 -2.67 -9.06 -8.10
C TYR A 197 -3.16 -8.00 -9.07
N ALA A 198 -4.02 -8.44 -10.00
CA ALA A 198 -4.74 -7.58 -10.92
C ALA A 198 -6.24 -7.86 -10.83
N LEU A 199 -7.03 -6.79 -10.87
CA LEU A 199 -8.49 -6.85 -10.90
C LEU A 199 -8.99 -6.23 -12.20
N LEU A 200 -10.07 -6.80 -12.75
CA LEU A 200 -10.77 -6.26 -13.90
C LEU A 200 -12.25 -6.10 -13.53
N ASN A 201 -12.77 -4.91 -13.76
CA ASN A 201 -14.17 -4.59 -13.65
C ASN A 201 -14.69 -4.12 -15.02
N ALA A 202 -15.97 -4.36 -15.29
CA ALA A 202 -16.60 -3.84 -16.49
C ALA A 202 -18.06 -3.51 -16.24
N ARG A 203 -18.58 -2.60 -17.06
CA ARG A 203 -20.01 -2.24 -17.09
C ARG A 203 -20.44 -1.95 -18.53
N ALA A 204 -21.68 -2.29 -18.83
CA ALA A 204 -22.29 -1.95 -20.08
C ALA A 204 -23.74 -1.50 -19.85
N GLY A 205 -24.23 -0.59 -20.64
CA GLY A 205 -25.59 -0.09 -20.42
C GLY A 205 -26.06 0.88 -21.48
N PHE A 206 -27.25 1.39 -21.24
CA PHE A 206 -27.91 2.38 -22.08
C PHE A 206 -28.37 3.58 -21.22
N ARG A 207 -27.99 4.75 -21.64
CA ARG A 207 -28.32 6.03 -21.01
C ARG A 207 -29.26 6.80 -21.91
N VAL A 208 -30.52 6.92 -21.50
CA VAL A 208 -31.53 7.72 -22.24
C VAL A 208 -31.22 9.21 -22.13
N SER A 209 -31.42 9.96 -23.20
CA SER A 209 -31.14 11.41 -23.24
C SER A 209 -31.89 12.22 -22.17
N LYS A 210 -32.96 11.69 -21.59
CA LYS A 210 -33.76 12.32 -20.54
C LYS A 210 -33.40 11.93 -19.10
N GLY A 211 -32.19 11.38 -18.87
CA GLY A 211 -31.65 11.21 -17.52
C GLY A 211 -31.83 9.82 -16.86
N THR A 212 -32.45 8.85 -17.54
CA THR A 212 -32.55 7.47 -17.04
C THR A 212 -31.40 6.63 -17.62
N SER A 213 -30.75 5.80 -16.82
CA SER A 213 -29.78 4.82 -17.30
C SER A 213 -30.07 3.42 -16.74
N ILE A 214 -29.82 2.41 -17.55
CA ILE A 214 -29.90 1.01 -17.18
C ILE A 214 -28.53 0.41 -17.52
N SER A 215 -27.92 -0.30 -16.59
CA SER A 215 -26.62 -0.94 -16.80
C SER A 215 -26.52 -2.28 -16.05
N ILE A 216 -25.70 -3.15 -16.59
CA ILE A 216 -25.16 -4.33 -15.90
C ILE A 216 -23.69 -4.07 -15.63
N TRP A 217 -23.20 -4.62 -14.55
CA TRP A 217 -21.80 -4.50 -14.17
C TRP A 217 -21.30 -5.78 -13.49
N GLY A 218 -20.01 -6.01 -13.60
CA GLY A 218 -19.30 -7.07 -12.89
C GLY A 218 -18.00 -6.53 -12.32
N ARG A 219 -17.66 -7.00 -11.14
CA ARG A 219 -16.37 -6.72 -10.49
C ARG A 219 -15.56 -7.98 -10.41
N ASN A 220 -14.23 -7.81 -10.36
CA ASN A 220 -13.29 -8.92 -10.28
C ASN A 220 -13.60 -10.02 -11.32
N LEU A 221 -13.74 -9.63 -12.58
CA LEU A 221 -14.12 -10.55 -13.68
C LEU A 221 -13.05 -11.62 -13.96
N LEU A 222 -11.85 -11.47 -13.42
CA LEU A 222 -10.77 -12.46 -13.48
C LEU A 222 -10.85 -13.51 -12.37
N ASP A 223 -11.84 -13.37 -11.45
CA ASP A 223 -12.05 -14.25 -10.29
C ASP A 223 -10.75 -14.43 -9.46
N LYS A 224 -10.04 -13.32 -9.24
CA LYS A 224 -8.77 -13.34 -8.52
C LYS A 224 -8.99 -13.30 -7.01
N ASP A 225 -8.53 -14.31 -6.31
CA ASP A 225 -8.37 -14.27 -4.85
C ASP A 225 -7.18 -13.37 -4.51
N TYR A 226 -7.35 -12.46 -3.55
CA TYR A 226 -6.30 -11.55 -3.12
C TYR A 226 -6.48 -11.15 -1.65
N TYR A 227 -5.39 -10.74 -1.04
CA TYR A 227 -5.34 -10.20 0.31
C TYR A 227 -4.85 -8.76 0.28
N GLU A 228 -5.40 -7.92 1.16
CA GLU A 228 -4.90 -6.55 1.36
C GLU A 228 -4.05 -6.44 2.62
N GLN A 229 -4.23 -7.37 3.56
CA GLN A 229 -3.48 -7.44 4.79
C GLN A 229 -3.48 -8.86 5.34
N LEU A 230 -2.32 -9.29 5.80
CA LEU A 230 -2.15 -10.48 6.63
C LEU A 230 -1.72 -10.02 8.02
N LEU A 231 -2.32 -10.60 9.04
CA LEU A 231 -1.96 -10.34 10.44
C LEU A 231 -1.51 -11.64 11.09
N PRO A 232 -0.52 -11.59 11.99
CA PRO A 232 -0.13 -12.77 12.73
C PRO A 232 -1.29 -13.25 13.61
N ALA A 233 -1.53 -14.56 13.62
CA ALA A 233 -2.53 -15.15 14.52
C ALA A 233 -2.08 -15.04 15.97
N GLY A 234 -2.95 -14.51 16.83
CA GLY A 234 -2.66 -14.40 18.26
C GLY A 234 -2.41 -15.77 18.90
N GLY A 235 -1.26 -15.92 19.55
CA GLY A 235 -0.92 -17.09 20.36
C GLY A 235 -0.36 -18.31 19.62
N ASN A 236 -0.19 -18.26 18.29
CA ASN A 236 0.39 -19.33 17.50
C ASN A 236 1.47 -18.82 16.56
N ALA A 237 2.73 -18.94 16.93
CA ALA A 237 3.84 -18.79 16.00
C ALA A 237 3.77 -19.93 14.96
N GLY A 238 3.58 -19.58 13.67
CA GLY A 238 3.64 -20.53 12.56
C GLY A 238 2.31 -21.13 12.06
N HIS A 239 1.17 -20.63 12.50
CA HIS A 239 -0.13 -20.93 11.92
C HIS A 239 -0.77 -19.63 11.41
N TYR A 240 -0.76 -19.44 10.10
CA TYR A 240 -1.35 -18.31 9.39
C TYR A 240 -2.49 -18.77 8.50
#